data_0eb509d09ae6358ad0dd49a4d51e1e00
#
_entry.id   0eb509d09ae6358ad0dd49a4d51e1e00
#
_cell.length_a   1.000
_cell.length_b   1.000
_cell.length_c   1.000
_cell.angle_alpha   90.00
_cell.angle_beta   90.00
_cell.angle_gamma   90.00
#
_symmetry.space_group_name_H-M   'P 1'
#
loop_
_entity.id
_entity.type
_entity.pdbx_description
1 polymer ?
#
loop_
_entity_poly.entity_id
_entity_poly.type
_entity_poly.pdbx_seq_one_letter_code
_entity_poly.pdbx_strand_id
1 'polypeptide(L)'
;MADSADSPSIMLSEGLTRPAVEWRVAPGLTPYDEAVAVMEERAAAIANGHRPELVWLVEHPPIYTAGTSAKESDLIDARFPVFKTGRGGQYTYHGPGQRVGYVMLDLKQRGGDVRAFVHNLEEWLIRTLAQFNVKGERREGRVGIWVQRGSREDKIAALGVRVRRWVTFHGVSINVDPDLSHFDGIVPCGIREHGVTSLADLGLLVSMADVDVAMRRAFNEVFNT
;
A
#
# COMPACT_ATOMS: atom_id res chain seq x y z
N MET A 1 -60.04 8.49 -33.27
CA MET A 1 -58.62 8.67 -33.58
C MET A 1 -57.92 8.96 -32.25
N ALA A 2 -57.36 7.96 -31.66
CA ALA A 2 -56.66 8.10 -30.38
C ALA A 2 -55.16 7.94 -30.67
N ASP A 3 -54.44 8.98 -30.34
CA ASP A 3 -52.99 9.12 -30.53
C ASP A 3 -52.28 8.40 -29.38
N SER A 4 -51.55 7.35 -29.66
CA SER A 4 -50.77 6.60 -28.68
C SER A 4 -49.39 7.23 -28.58
N ALA A 5 -49.19 7.96 -27.51
CA ALA A 5 -47.85 8.48 -27.14
C ALA A 5 -46.95 7.35 -26.68
N ASP A 6 -45.96 7.08 -27.50
CA ASP A 6 -44.87 6.16 -27.22
C ASP A 6 -43.93 6.81 -26.18
N SER A 7 -43.87 6.25 -24.96
CA SER A 7 -42.95 6.72 -23.93
C SER A 7 -41.58 6.07 -24.13
N PRO A 8 -40.47 6.83 -24.17
CA PRO A 8 -39.16 6.25 -24.30
C PRO A 8 -38.76 5.49 -23.02
N SER A 9 -38.53 4.19 -23.18
CA SER A 9 -37.94 3.32 -22.14
C SER A 9 -36.59 3.86 -21.74
N ILE A 10 -36.49 4.35 -20.52
CA ILE A 10 -35.17 4.71 -19.91
C ILE A 10 -34.44 3.40 -19.68
N MET A 11 -33.46 3.12 -20.53
CA MET A 11 -32.47 2.08 -20.28
C MET A 11 -31.68 2.48 -19.05
N LEU A 12 -31.98 1.84 -17.91
CA LEU A 12 -31.11 1.88 -16.74
C LEU A 12 -29.76 1.27 -17.16
N SER A 13 -28.73 2.08 -17.15
CA SER A 13 -27.36 1.62 -17.33
C SER A 13 -27.09 0.55 -16.27
N GLU A 14 -26.96 -0.70 -16.68
CA GLU A 14 -26.46 -1.77 -15.81
C GLU A 14 -25.13 -1.29 -15.24
N GLY A 15 -25.12 -1.02 -13.92
CA GLY A 15 -23.94 -0.63 -13.21
C GLY A 15 -22.89 -1.72 -13.38
N LEU A 16 -21.78 -1.40 -14.03
CA LEU A 16 -20.60 -2.26 -14.12
C LEU A 16 -20.23 -2.67 -12.69
N THR A 17 -20.63 -3.85 -12.28
CA THR A 17 -20.19 -4.44 -11.02
C THR A 17 -18.68 -4.64 -11.14
N ARG A 18 -17.90 -3.88 -10.36
CA ARG A 18 -16.45 -4.05 -10.32
C ARG A 18 -16.13 -5.49 -9.88
N PRO A 19 -15.12 -6.14 -10.48
CA PRO A 19 -14.74 -7.48 -10.06
C PRO A 19 -14.35 -7.48 -8.58
N ALA A 20 -14.81 -8.50 -7.85
CA ALA A 20 -14.47 -8.67 -6.45
C ALA A 20 -12.94 -8.80 -6.29
N VAL A 21 -12.37 -8.08 -5.32
CA VAL A 21 -10.95 -8.15 -4.99
C VAL A 21 -10.74 -9.33 -4.05
N GLU A 22 -9.85 -10.25 -4.43
CA GLU A 22 -9.41 -11.33 -3.54
C GLU A 22 -8.56 -10.75 -2.41
N TRP A 23 -8.75 -11.23 -1.19
CA TRP A 23 -7.93 -10.90 -0.04
C TRP A 23 -7.19 -12.12 0.46
N ARG A 24 -5.89 -11.95 0.68
CA ARG A 24 -5.02 -13.00 1.18
C ARG A 24 -4.14 -12.45 2.30
N VAL A 25 -3.99 -13.22 3.39
CA VAL A 25 -3.04 -12.97 4.46
C VAL A 25 -2.04 -14.12 4.47
N ALA A 26 -0.76 -13.83 4.39
CA ALA A 26 0.28 -14.84 4.46
C ALA A 26 0.47 -15.31 5.92
N PRO A 27 0.63 -16.61 6.17
CA PRO A 27 1.03 -17.08 7.47
C PRO A 27 2.53 -16.86 7.69
N GLY A 28 2.89 -16.12 8.76
CA GLY A 28 4.30 -15.86 9.10
C GLY A 28 5.06 -14.96 8.12
N LEU A 29 6.39 -15.09 8.15
CA LEU A 29 7.27 -14.24 7.35
C LEU A 29 7.40 -14.78 5.92
N THR A 30 7.20 -13.92 4.95
CA THR A 30 7.30 -14.24 3.51
C THR A 30 8.66 -13.76 2.98
N PRO A 31 9.52 -14.62 2.42
CA PRO A 31 10.73 -14.19 1.71
C PRO A 31 10.40 -13.21 0.58
N TYR A 32 11.26 -12.20 0.40
CA TYR A 32 10.94 -11.10 -0.52
C TYR A 32 10.94 -11.51 -1.99
N ASP A 33 11.86 -12.37 -2.37
CA ASP A 33 11.96 -12.94 -3.73
C ASP A 33 10.74 -13.80 -4.10
N GLU A 34 10.25 -14.60 -3.16
CA GLU A 34 8.99 -15.35 -3.32
C GLU A 34 7.80 -14.39 -3.49
N ALA A 35 7.75 -13.32 -2.69
CA ALA A 35 6.69 -12.33 -2.79
C ALA A 35 6.72 -11.61 -4.15
N VAL A 36 7.90 -11.28 -4.67
CA VAL A 36 8.06 -10.66 -5.99
C VAL A 36 7.56 -11.60 -7.09
N ALA A 37 7.94 -12.90 -7.04
CA ALA A 37 7.49 -13.89 -8.02
C ALA A 37 5.95 -14.01 -8.04
N VAL A 38 5.32 -14.10 -6.87
CA VAL A 38 3.85 -14.13 -6.74
C VAL A 38 3.19 -12.88 -7.29
N MET A 39 3.74 -11.69 -6.99
CA MET A 39 3.20 -10.43 -7.51
C MET A 39 3.30 -10.34 -9.03
N GLU A 40 4.43 -10.72 -9.62
CA GLU A 40 4.64 -10.67 -11.08
C GLU A 40 3.73 -11.65 -11.82
N GLU A 41 3.59 -12.87 -11.30
CA GLU A 41 2.66 -13.87 -11.85
C GLU A 41 1.21 -13.37 -11.75
N ARG A 42 0.79 -12.89 -10.59
CA ARG A 42 -0.57 -12.39 -10.38
C ARG A 42 -0.88 -11.19 -11.28
N ALA A 43 0.02 -10.21 -11.35
CA ALA A 43 -0.17 -9.03 -12.19
C ALA A 43 -0.28 -9.40 -13.68
N ALA A 44 0.52 -10.37 -14.15
CA ALA A 44 0.42 -10.88 -15.52
C ALA A 44 -0.92 -11.60 -15.77
N ALA A 45 -1.39 -12.40 -14.80
CA ALA A 45 -2.65 -13.13 -14.90
C ALA A 45 -3.88 -12.17 -14.90
N ILE A 46 -3.85 -11.11 -14.07
CA ILE A 46 -4.88 -10.06 -14.08
C ILE A 46 -4.89 -9.34 -15.43
N ALA A 47 -3.72 -8.93 -15.94
CA ALA A 47 -3.61 -8.23 -17.22
C ALA A 47 -4.13 -9.04 -18.41
N ASN A 48 -4.18 -10.36 -18.29
CA ASN A 48 -4.73 -11.30 -19.29
C ASN A 48 -6.18 -11.73 -18.99
N GLY A 49 -6.80 -11.23 -17.91
CA GLY A 49 -8.16 -11.60 -17.51
C GLY A 49 -8.30 -13.02 -16.92
N HIS A 50 -7.21 -13.65 -16.51
CA HIS A 50 -7.21 -15.04 -16.03
C HIS A 50 -7.39 -15.17 -14.52
N ARG A 51 -7.17 -14.10 -13.75
CA ARG A 51 -7.28 -14.09 -12.30
C ARG A 51 -7.92 -12.79 -11.82
N PRO A 52 -8.64 -12.83 -10.68
CA PRO A 52 -9.18 -11.62 -10.05
C PRO A 52 -8.06 -10.74 -9.50
N GLU A 53 -8.37 -9.49 -9.26
CA GLU A 53 -7.55 -8.54 -8.50
C GLU A 53 -7.23 -9.08 -7.11
N LEU A 54 -6.11 -8.69 -6.51
CA LEU A 54 -5.65 -9.22 -5.24
C LEU A 54 -5.07 -8.12 -4.35
N VAL A 55 -5.49 -8.11 -3.09
CA VAL A 55 -4.76 -7.49 -1.98
C VAL A 55 -4.16 -8.61 -1.14
N TRP A 56 -2.83 -8.58 -0.98
CA TRP A 56 -2.09 -9.60 -0.24
C TRP A 56 -1.30 -8.98 0.90
N LEU A 57 -1.67 -9.35 2.13
CA LEU A 57 -1.04 -8.88 3.35
C LEU A 57 0.04 -9.85 3.79
N VAL A 58 1.25 -9.33 4.02
CA VAL A 58 2.44 -10.11 4.40
C VAL A 58 3.24 -9.39 5.49
N GLU A 59 4.14 -10.13 6.11
CA GLU A 59 5.32 -9.63 6.81
C GLU A 59 6.56 -10.24 6.15
N HIS A 60 7.68 -9.52 6.18
CA HIS A 60 8.95 -10.01 5.66
C HIS A 60 9.96 -10.31 6.77
N PRO A 61 10.95 -11.19 6.53
CA PRO A 61 12.20 -11.13 7.28
C PRO A 61 12.83 -9.74 7.18
N PRO A 62 13.75 -9.35 8.09
CA PRO A 62 14.43 -8.06 8.01
C PRO A 62 15.18 -7.86 6.69
N ILE A 63 14.79 -6.85 5.91
CA ILE A 63 15.36 -6.52 4.60
C ILE A 63 15.33 -5.01 4.35
N TYR A 64 16.20 -4.56 3.45
CA TYR A 64 16.08 -3.26 2.78
C TYR A 64 15.63 -3.44 1.34
N THR A 65 14.77 -2.55 0.86
CA THR A 65 14.41 -2.48 -0.56
C THR A 65 14.75 -1.11 -1.13
N ALA A 66 15.45 -1.10 -2.28
CA ALA A 66 15.81 0.10 -3.02
C ALA A 66 14.82 0.30 -4.18
N GLY A 67 14.04 1.37 -4.15
CA GLY A 67 13.15 1.76 -5.25
C GLY A 67 13.93 2.45 -6.38
N THR A 68 13.23 2.84 -7.43
CA THR A 68 13.82 3.42 -8.65
C THR A 68 14.52 4.76 -8.45
N SER A 69 14.23 5.46 -7.33
CA SER A 69 14.86 6.75 -6.97
C SER A 69 15.89 6.61 -5.83
N ALA A 70 16.24 5.37 -5.43
CA ALA A 70 17.20 5.12 -4.37
C ALA A 70 18.62 5.53 -4.81
N LYS A 71 19.34 6.25 -3.95
CA LYS A 71 20.73 6.61 -4.15
C LYS A 71 21.62 5.76 -3.25
N GLU A 72 22.75 5.29 -3.74
CA GLU A 72 23.66 4.47 -2.94
C GLU A 72 24.14 5.18 -1.66
N SER A 73 24.25 6.51 -1.68
CA SER A 73 24.56 7.33 -0.52
C SER A 73 23.53 7.27 0.62
N ASP A 74 22.32 6.80 0.32
CA ASP A 74 21.23 6.70 1.29
C ASP A 74 21.20 5.33 2.01
N LEU A 75 22.08 4.40 1.63
CA LEU A 75 22.38 3.17 2.36
C LEU A 75 23.56 3.42 3.29
N ILE A 76 23.31 3.61 4.58
CA ILE A 76 24.31 3.96 5.60
C ILE A 76 25.00 2.69 6.12
N ASP A 77 24.18 1.67 6.44
CA ASP A 77 24.65 0.40 7.00
C ASP A 77 23.80 -0.74 6.44
N ALA A 78 24.40 -1.57 5.59
CA ALA A 78 23.74 -2.71 4.94
C ALA A 78 23.64 -3.94 5.89
N ARG A 79 23.15 -3.75 7.11
CA ARG A 79 23.01 -4.82 8.12
C ARG A 79 22.02 -5.91 7.74
N PHE A 80 21.17 -5.68 6.74
CA PHE A 80 20.21 -6.65 6.21
C PHE A 80 20.37 -6.81 4.70
N PRO A 81 19.86 -7.91 4.10
CA PRO A 81 19.82 -8.09 2.65
C PRO A 81 19.17 -6.88 1.95
N VAL A 82 19.75 -6.45 0.84
CA VAL A 82 19.28 -5.30 0.05
C VAL A 82 18.77 -5.79 -1.29
N PHE A 83 17.48 -5.54 -1.57
CA PHE A 83 16.85 -5.89 -2.83
C PHE A 83 16.62 -4.65 -3.70
N LYS A 84 17.19 -4.63 -4.91
CA LYS A 84 16.84 -3.62 -5.92
C LYS A 84 15.48 -3.95 -6.53
N THR A 85 14.57 -2.97 -6.54
CA THR A 85 13.18 -3.18 -6.95
C THR A 85 12.75 -2.23 -8.05
N GLY A 86 11.69 -2.58 -8.76
CA GLY A 86 11.10 -1.69 -9.76
C GLY A 86 9.99 -0.77 -9.24
N ARG A 87 9.70 -0.77 -7.92
CA ARG A 87 8.73 0.15 -7.32
C ARG A 87 9.27 1.58 -7.31
N GLY A 88 8.39 2.54 -7.30
CA GLY A 88 8.77 3.94 -7.05
C GLY A 88 9.33 4.16 -5.65
N GLY A 89 9.98 5.33 -5.46
CA GLY A 89 10.54 5.77 -4.19
C GLY A 89 11.98 5.32 -3.95
N GLN A 90 12.46 5.54 -2.74
CA GLN A 90 13.84 5.39 -2.31
C GLN A 90 14.03 4.10 -1.48
N TYR A 91 15.05 4.07 -0.59
CA TYR A 91 15.20 2.96 0.36
C TYR A 91 14.07 2.92 1.37
N THR A 92 13.68 1.71 1.77
CA THR A 92 12.84 1.45 2.93
C THR A 92 13.27 0.15 3.60
N TYR A 93 12.89 0.00 4.86
CA TYR A 93 13.02 -1.23 5.63
C TYR A 93 11.70 -1.99 5.62
N HIS A 94 11.78 -3.31 5.57
CA HIS A 94 10.68 -4.22 5.89
C HIS A 94 11.18 -5.27 6.88
N GLY A 95 10.32 -5.66 7.82
CA GLY A 95 10.65 -6.67 8.82
C GLY A 95 9.45 -7.06 9.69
N PRO A 96 9.66 -7.97 10.65
CA PRO A 96 8.64 -8.37 11.60
C PRO A 96 8.05 -7.16 12.33
N GLY A 97 6.75 -7.21 12.59
CA GLY A 97 6.02 -6.10 13.17
C GLY A 97 5.58 -5.02 12.19
N GLN A 98 5.94 -5.13 10.90
CA GLN A 98 5.46 -4.23 9.85
C GLN A 98 4.48 -4.97 8.93
N ARG A 99 3.23 -4.49 8.84
CA ARG A 99 2.29 -5.03 7.85
C ARG A 99 2.54 -4.43 6.48
N VAL A 100 2.84 -5.28 5.51
CA VAL A 100 2.97 -4.92 4.09
C VAL A 100 1.71 -5.38 3.36
N GLY A 101 1.10 -4.47 2.59
CA GLY A 101 -0.05 -4.75 1.73
C GLY A 101 0.33 -4.63 0.27
N TYR A 102 0.46 -5.74 -0.42
CA TYR A 102 0.65 -5.77 -1.87
C TYR A 102 -0.68 -5.66 -2.60
N VAL A 103 -0.74 -4.77 -3.58
CA VAL A 103 -2.00 -4.39 -4.24
C VAL A 103 -1.86 -4.60 -5.74
N MET A 104 -2.56 -5.61 -6.25
CA MET A 104 -2.56 -5.96 -7.68
C MET A 104 -3.96 -5.70 -8.25
N LEU A 105 -4.15 -4.48 -8.80
CA LEU A 105 -5.39 -3.98 -9.36
C LEU A 105 -5.20 -3.59 -10.83
N ASP A 106 -6.23 -3.81 -11.65
CA ASP A 106 -6.29 -3.33 -13.04
C ASP A 106 -6.77 -1.89 -13.08
N LEU A 107 -5.85 -0.97 -13.26
CA LEU A 107 -6.16 0.46 -13.32
C LEU A 107 -7.04 0.84 -14.52
N LYS A 108 -7.05 0.06 -15.62
CA LYS A 108 -7.96 0.33 -16.75
C LYS A 108 -9.42 0.26 -16.31
N GLN A 109 -9.74 -0.71 -15.44
CA GLN A 109 -11.08 -0.86 -14.90
C GLN A 109 -11.38 0.14 -13.77
N ARG A 110 -10.39 0.93 -13.36
CA ARG A 110 -10.45 1.87 -12.23
C ARG A 110 -10.16 3.32 -12.62
N GLY A 111 -10.42 3.67 -13.90
CA GLY A 111 -10.31 5.03 -14.41
C GLY A 111 -8.96 5.39 -15.03
N GLY A 112 -7.95 4.51 -15.00
CA GLY A 112 -6.68 4.69 -15.74
C GLY A 112 -5.78 5.81 -15.21
N ASP A 113 -5.96 6.26 -13.96
CA ASP A 113 -5.18 7.34 -13.36
C ASP A 113 -4.28 6.82 -12.23
N VAL A 114 -2.97 6.80 -12.49
CA VAL A 114 -1.95 6.37 -11.51
C VAL A 114 -1.83 7.34 -10.34
N ARG A 115 -2.03 8.65 -10.56
CA ARG A 115 -1.94 9.64 -9.47
C ARG A 115 -3.12 9.52 -8.53
N ALA A 116 -4.33 9.38 -9.08
CA ALA A 116 -5.53 9.10 -8.29
C ALA A 116 -5.40 7.78 -7.51
N PHE A 117 -4.80 6.75 -8.13
CA PHE A 117 -4.53 5.49 -7.43
C PHE A 117 -3.57 5.66 -6.25
N VAL A 118 -2.45 6.37 -6.42
CA VAL A 118 -1.52 6.67 -5.33
C VAL A 118 -2.21 7.46 -4.22
N HIS A 119 -3.01 8.47 -4.56
CA HIS A 119 -3.81 9.23 -3.59
C HIS A 119 -4.79 8.34 -2.82
N ASN A 120 -5.44 7.39 -3.49
CA ASN A 120 -6.33 6.43 -2.85
C ASN A 120 -5.58 5.45 -1.93
N LEU A 121 -4.35 5.05 -2.26
CA LEU A 121 -3.52 4.26 -1.34
C LEU A 121 -3.17 5.04 -0.06
N GLU A 122 -2.87 6.33 -0.18
CA GLU A 122 -2.66 7.19 0.98
C GLU A 122 -3.95 7.35 1.80
N GLU A 123 -5.10 7.55 1.15
CA GLU A 123 -6.39 7.61 1.83
C GLU A 123 -6.72 6.31 2.56
N TRP A 124 -6.44 5.17 1.93
CA TRP A 124 -6.58 3.86 2.56
C TRP A 124 -5.77 3.75 3.85
N LEU A 125 -4.50 4.15 3.83
CA LEU A 125 -3.65 4.16 5.02
C LEU A 125 -4.17 5.12 6.10
N ILE A 126 -4.60 6.33 5.72
CA ILE A 126 -5.16 7.33 6.65
C ILE A 126 -6.41 6.78 7.33
N ARG A 127 -7.35 6.20 6.58
CA ARG A 127 -8.57 5.61 7.15
C ARG A 127 -8.30 4.38 8.00
N THR A 128 -7.28 3.59 7.64
CA THR A 128 -6.83 2.47 8.48
C THR A 128 -6.34 2.97 9.83
N LEU A 129 -5.45 3.97 9.84
CA LEU A 129 -4.90 4.56 11.07
C LEU A 129 -5.97 5.25 11.91
N ALA A 130 -6.96 5.89 11.29
CA ALA A 130 -8.06 6.55 11.99
C ALA A 130 -8.90 5.58 12.84
N GLN A 131 -8.98 4.30 12.48
CA GLN A 131 -9.68 3.29 13.28
C GLN A 131 -8.99 3.03 14.64
N PHE A 132 -7.72 3.40 14.76
CA PHE A 132 -6.93 3.35 15.99
C PHE A 132 -6.74 4.73 16.62
N ASN A 133 -7.55 5.73 16.22
CA ASN A 133 -7.46 7.14 16.67
C ASN A 133 -6.10 7.79 16.36
N VAL A 134 -5.39 7.32 15.34
CA VAL A 134 -4.16 7.93 14.85
C VAL A 134 -4.48 8.86 13.68
N LYS A 135 -4.17 10.14 13.84
CA LYS A 135 -4.31 11.14 12.78
C LYS A 135 -3.10 11.06 11.84
N GLY A 136 -3.22 10.20 10.82
CA GLY A 136 -2.25 10.16 9.72
C GLY A 136 -2.51 11.27 8.71
N GLU A 137 -1.45 11.90 8.21
CA GLU A 137 -1.57 13.04 7.28
C GLU A 137 -0.60 12.88 6.10
N ARG A 138 -1.02 13.38 4.92
CA ARG A 138 -0.14 13.57 3.77
C ARG A 138 0.78 14.77 3.98
N ARG A 139 1.93 14.75 3.32
CA ARG A 139 2.83 15.92 3.24
C ARG A 139 3.23 16.16 1.80
N GLU A 140 3.14 17.41 1.37
CA GLU A 140 3.54 17.80 0.02
C GLU A 140 5.02 17.47 -0.21
N GLY A 141 5.32 16.85 -1.34
CA GLY A 141 6.68 16.45 -1.71
C GLY A 141 7.25 15.25 -0.94
N ARG A 142 6.52 14.68 0.04
CA ARG A 142 6.99 13.58 0.90
C ARG A 142 5.98 12.42 0.90
N VAL A 143 6.17 11.48 0.00
CA VAL A 143 5.29 10.30 -0.14
C VAL A 143 5.28 9.46 1.14
N GLY A 144 4.10 9.05 1.59
CA GLY A 144 3.86 8.28 2.82
C GLY A 144 2.91 8.98 3.77
N ILE A 145 2.62 8.35 4.90
CA ILE A 145 1.72 8.90 5.92
C ILE A 145 2.53 9.27 7.15
N TRP A 146 2.28 10.48 7.61
CA TRP A 146 3.01 11.15 8.66
C TRP A 146 2.13 11.42 9.87
N VAL A 147 2.72 11.38 11.06
CA VAL A 147 2.06 11.72 12.32
C VAL A 147 2.81 12.87 12.97
N GLN A 148 2.06 13.89 13.39
CA GLN A 148 2.60 15.01 14.15
C GLN A 148 2.87 14.59 15.60
N ARG A 149 4.11 14.75 16.08
CA ARG A 149 4.53 14.45 17.46
C ARG A 149 5.20 15.67 18.09
N GLY A 150 4.40 16.53 18.71
CA GLY A 150 4.89 17.81 19.21
C GLY A 150 5.39 18.69 18.07
N SER A 151 6.69 19.05 18.08
CA SER A 151 7.31 19.90 17.05
C SER A 151 7.89 19.09 15.87
N ARG A 152 7.90 17.77 15.92
CA ARG A 152 8.44 16.90 14.86
C ARG A 152 7.35 16.09 14.16
N GLU A 153 7.68 15.57 13.00
CA GLU A 153 6.83 14.69 12.21
C GLU A 153 7.56 13.38 11.98
N ASP A 154 6.89 12.26 12.27
CA ASP A 154 7.44 10.92 12.08
C ASP A 154 6.58 10.14 11.08
N LYS A 155 7.24 9.38 10.20
CA LYS A 155 6.56 8.54 9.22
C LYS A 155 6.08 7.25 9.86
N ILE A 156 4.77 6.95 9.75
CA ILE A 156 4.16 5.71 10.25
C ILE A 156 3.87 4.70 9.15
N ALA A 157 3.65 5.17 7.93
CA ALA A 157 3.35 4.29 6.80
C ALA A 157 4.04 4.78 5.53
N ALA A 158 4.48 3.83 4.71
CA ALA A 158 5.11 4.09 3.43
C ALA A 158 4.30 3.47 2.29
N LEU A 159 4.50 3.98 1.09
CA LEU A 159 3.96 3.39 -0.12
C LEU A 159 4.94 3.52 -1.28
N GLY A 160 4.90 2.54 -2.15
CA GLY A 160 5.66 2.54 -3.39
C GLY A 160 5.11 1.48 -4.32
N VAL A 161 4.67 1.89 -5.49
CA VAL A 161 4.02 1.01 -6.46
C VAL A 161 4.81 0.95 -7.76
N ARG A 162 4.57 -0.10 -8.53
CA ARG A 162 4.94 -0.22 -9.93
C ARG A 162 3.68 -0.52 -10.73
N VAL A 163 3.61 -0.02 -11.94
CA VAL A 163 2.53 -0.33 -12.89
C VAL A 163 3.14 -0.98 -14.13
N ARG A 164 2.60 -2.13 -14.52
CA ARG A 164 2.98 -2.84 -15.73
C ARG A 164 1.72 -3.31 -16.46
N ARG A 165 1.57 -2.95 -17.72
CA ARG A 165 0.37 -3.28 -18.50
C ARG A 165 -0.94 -2.83 -17.83
N TRP A 166 -0.88 -1.70 -17.14
CA TRP A 166 -1.97 -1.12 -16.34
C TRP A 166 -2.36 -1.90 -15.09
N VAL A 167 -1.68 -2.96 -14.74
CA VAL A 167 -1.84 -3.64 -13.45
C VAL A 167 -0.78 -3.17 -12.47
N THR A 168 -1.20 -2.88 -11.25
CA THR A 168 -0.32 -2.46 -10.16
C THR A 168 0.30 -3.66 -9.47
N PHE A 169 1.45 -3.47 -8.82
CA PHE A 169 2.06 -4.39 -7.87
C PHE A 169 3.02 -3.64 -6.95
N HIS A 170 3.53 -4.29 -5.89
CA HIS A 170 3.94 -3.67 -4.65
C HIS A 170 2.75 -2.97 -3.97
N GLY A 171 2.94 -1.96 -3.16
CA GLY A 171 1.84 -1.34 -2.45
C GLY A 171 2.26 -0.48 -1.27
N VAL A 172 1.79 -0.84 -0.07
CA VAL A 172 1.89 -0.03 1.14
C VAL A 172 2.54 -0.81 2.29
N SER A 173 3.04 -0.08 3.30
CA SER A 173 3.43 -0.69 4.57
C SER A 173 3.02 0.19 5.74
N ILE A 174 2.58 -0.43 6.84
CA ILE A 174 2.24 0.22 8.12
C ILE A 174 3.16 -0.33 9.19
N ASN A 175 3.82 0.55 9.93
CA ASN A 175 4.58 0.17 11.11
C ASN A 175 3.61 -0.10 12.27
N VAL A 176 3.43 -1.37 12.62
CA VAL A 176 2.59 -1.78 13.76
C VAL A 176 3.47 -1.82 15.01
N ASP A 177 4.45 -2.70 15.04
CA ASP A 177 5.44 -2.85 16.12
C ASP A 177 6.79 -3.39 15.60
N PRO A 178 7.40 -2.77 14.55
CA PRO A 178 8.74 -3.17 14.10
C PRO A 178 9.81 -2.58 15.03
N ASP A 179 10.99 -3.20 15.04
CA ASP A 179 12.17 -2.55 15.61
C ASP A 179 12.55 -1.32 14.75
N LEU A 180 12.23 -0.13 15.27
CA LEU A 180 12.45 1.14 14.56
C LEU A 180 13.94 1.45 14.35
N SER A 181 14.85 0.90 15.17
CA SER A 181 16.29 1.08 15.00
C SER A 181 16.81 0.48 13.68
N HIS A 182 16.06 -0.42 13.08
CA HIS A 182 16.41 -1.00 11.79
C HIS A 182 16.31 0.01 10.63
N PHE A 183 15.60 1.11 10.80
CA PHE A 183 15.57 2.20 9.82
C PHE A 183 16.87 3.05 9.84
N ASP A 184 17.69 2.98 10.89
CA ASP A 184 18.93 3.76 11.02
C ASP A 184 19.99 3.36 9.97
N GLY A 185 19.87 2.16 9.38
CA GLY A 185 20.75 1.71 8.31
C GLY A 185 20.53 2.38 6.95
N ILE A 186 19.50 3.19 6.83
CA ILE A 186 19.12 3.88 5.58
C ILE A 186 18.74 5.33 5.87
N VAL A 187 18.73 6.18 4.82
CA VAL A 187 18.04 7.48 4.87
C VAL A 187 16.62 7.26 4.32
N PRO A 188 15.59 7.12 5.18
CA PRO A 188 14.25 6.87 4.72
C PRO A 188 13.75 8.05 3.89
N CYS A 189 13.34 7.82 2.65
CA CYS A 189 12.86 8.86 1.72
C CYS A 189 13.86 9.99 1.43
N GLY A 190 15.19 9.78 1.67
CA GLY A 190 16.23 10.78 1.43
C GLY A 190 16.17 12.01 2.33
N ILE A 191 15.42 11.96 3.44
CA ILE A 191 15.24 13.09 4.35
C ILE A 191 15.73 12.68 5.74
N ARG A 192 16.83 13.29 6.19
CA ARG A 192 17.47 13.01 7.50
C ARG A 192 16.76 13.70 8.68
N GLU A 193 15.89 14.65 8.41
CA GLU A 193 15.30 15.53 9.44
C GLU A 193 14.03 14.96 10.05
N HIS A 194 13.51 13.83 9.55
CA HIS A 194 12.28 13.21 10.02
C HIS A 194 12.53 11.80 10.51
N GLY A 195 11.82 11.45 11.60
CA GLY A 195 11.86 10.12 12.18
C GLY A 195 10.89 9.15 11.54
N VAL A 196 10.90 7.95 12.08
CA VAL A 196 9.88 6.92 11.85
C VAL A 196 9.20 6.62 13.17
N THR A 197 7.93 6.18 13.10
CA THR A 197 7.16 5.77 14.27
C THR A 197 6.33 4.52 13.93
N SER A 198 5.68 3.94 14.94
CA SER A 198 4.79 2.80 14.81
C SER A 198 3.56 2.99 15.71
N LEU A 199 2.55 2.12 15.57
CA LEU A 199 1.42 2.12 16.48
C LEU A 199 1.89 1.85 17.92
N ALA A 200 2.80 0.91 18.12
CA ALA A 200 3.38 0.60 19.44
C ALA A 200 4.16 1.79 20.03
N ASP A 201 4.99 2.47 19.22
CA ASP A 201 5.74 3.67 19.64
C ASP A 201 4.82 4.87 19.97
N LEU A 202 3.59 4.88 19.43
CA LEU A 202 2.53 5.81 19.82
C LEU A 202 1.76 5.37 21.08
N GLY A 203 2.15 4.25 21.72
CA GLY A 203 1.52 3.71 22.91
C GLY A 203 0.27 2.85 22.65
N LEU A 204 0.07 2.40 21.42
CA LEU A 204 -1.08 1.62 21.00
C LEU A 204 -0.71 0.14 20.85
N LEU A 205 -1.22 -0.70 21.74
CA LEU A 205 -1.05 -2.15 21.67
C LEU A 205 -2.11 -2.74 20.74
N VAL A 206 -1.79 -2.77 19.45
CA VAL A 206 -2.67 -3.26 18.38
C VAL A 206 -2.07 -4.54 17.80
N SER A 207 -2.88 -5.58 17.65
CA SER A 207 -2.42 -6.81 17.00
C SER A 207 -2.37 -6.65 15.47
N MET A 208 -1.55 -7.47 14.82
CA MET A 208 -1.48 -7.53 13.36
C MET A 208 -2.84 -7.90 12.75
N ALA A 209 -3.62 -8.77 13.42
CA ALA A 209 -4.95 -9.16 12.98
C ALA A 209 -5.95 -7.99 13.03
N ASP A 210 -5.88 -7.12 14.06
CA ASP A 210 -6.71 -5.93 14.13
C ASP A 210 -6.39 -4.96 12.98
N VAL A 211 -5.10 -4.82 12.64
CA VAL A 211 -4.65 -4.00 11.50
C VAL A 211 -5.17 -4.59 10.19
N ASP A 212 -5.16 -5.91 10.02
CA ASP A 212 -5.69 -6.57 8.82
C ASP A 212 -7.18 -6.30 8.61
N VAL A 213 -7.96 -6.37 9.69
CA VAL A 213 -9.40 -6.05 9.67
C VAL A 213 -9.62 -4.58 9.32
N ALA A 214 -8.87 -3.67 9.94
CA ALA A 214 -8.96 -2.24 9.70
C ALA A 214 -8.56 -1.89 8.24
N MET A 215 -7.49 -2.49 7.73
CA MET A 215 -7.05 -2.32 6.34
C MET A 215 -8.13 -2.77 5.36
N ARG A 216 -8.73 -3.95 5.58
CA ARG A 216 -9.78 -4.47 4.69
C ARG A 216 -11.01 -3.56 4.67
N ARG A 217 -11.46 -3.09 5.84
CA ARG A 217 -12.60 -2.17 5.95
C ARG A 217 -12.33 -0.85 5.23
N ALA A 218 -11.19 -0.21 5.53
CA ALA A 218 -10.81 1.04 4.92
C ALA A 218 -10.61 0.93 3.39
N PHE A 219 -10.09 -0.21 2.91
CA PHE A 219 -9.94 -0.46 1.49
C PHE A 219 -11.29 -0.48 0.78
N ASN A 220 -12.28 -1.20 1.32
CA ASN A 220 -13.61 -1.28 0.74
C ASN A 220 -14.25 0.12 0.64
N GLU A 221 -14.07 0.96 1.67
CA GLU A 221 -14.57 2.34 1.67
C GLU A 221 -13.90 3.22 0.59
N VAL A 222 -12.59 3.06 0.37
CA VAL A 222 -11.83 3.91 -0.57
C VAL A 222 -11.98 3.44 -2.00
N PHE A 223 -11.95 2.12 -2.22
CA PHE A 223 -11.95 1.54 -3.56
C PHE A 223 -13.34 1.09 -4.03
N ASN A 224 -14.39 1.29 -3.21
CA ASN A 224 -15.78 0.91 -3.51
C ASN A 224 -15.92 -0.55 -3.96
N THR A 225 -15.41 -1.47 -3.14
CA THR A 225 -15.44 -2.93 -3.40
C THR A 225 -16.25 -3.67 -2.35
#